data_aa704c6c0ebfe17a6c124c47fed3b296
#
_entry.id   aa704c6c0ebfe17a6c124c47fed3b296
#
_cell.length_a   1.000
_cell.length_b   1.000
_cell.length_c   1.000
_cell.angle_alpha   90.00
_cell.angle_beta   90.00
_cell.angle_gamma   90.00
#
_symmetry.space_group_name_H-M   'P 1'
#
loop_
_entity.id
_entity.type
_entity.pdbx_description
1 polymer ?
#
loop_
_entity_poly.entity_id
_entity_poly.type
_entity_poly.pdbx_seq_one_letter_code
_entity_poly.pdbx_strand_id
1 'polypeptide(L)'
;VPVPIDSVDYNRIQNKKVRKLISRQKYFGVRTFDEIHPVCYNTLDSGTYRTFRKSQLIHQNINVVWNNLTRQALSDEFDGRIVTLGLLYSKRQNNIQYKNEPNIGIEEGQILFFNLRVLNGIKNLAVALEVTRMDNAEKTIEYCYVEHGDTRGTQKFSLNPTPEGFTEITQYTRYKCNSKLRDRRLYSFFHERIVTEFFKTIKRKSECGKAALAENLEILQ
;
A
#
# COMPACT_ATOMS: atom_id res chain seq x y z
N VAL A 1 25.79 -2.76 0.28
CA VAL A 1 25.97 -1.76 1.37
C VAL A 1 24.60 -1.12 1.61
N PRO A 2 24.12 -1.00 2.86
CA PRO A 2 22.82 -0.38 3.16
C PRO A 2 22.69 1.04 2.56
N VAL A 3 21.53 1.38 2.04
CA VAL A 3 21.29 2.70 1.42
C VAL A 3 21.15 3.76 2.51
N PRO A 4 22.04 4.78 2.56
CA PRO A 4 21.92 5.86 3.52
C PRO A 4 20.64 6.67 3.31
N ILE A 5 19.98 7.10 4.39
CA ILE A 5 18.79 7.93 4.29
C ILE A 5 19.08 9.31 3.69
N ASP A 6 20.35 9.74 3.79
CA ASP A 6 20.87 10.99 3.22
C ASP A 6 21.09 10.94 1.71
N SER A 7 21.08 9.75 1.10
CA SER A 7 21.20 9.60 -0.35
C SER A 7 19.91 9.93 -1.12
N VAL A 8 18.82 10.22 -0.39
CA VAL A 8 17.53 10.58 -1.00
C VAL A 8 17.62 11.91 -1.74
N ASP A 9 17.34 11.88 -3.04
CA ASP A 9 17.10 13.11 -3.79
C ASP A 9 15.70 13.64 -3.54
N TYR A 10 15.57 14.58 -2.62
CA TYR A 10 14.29 15.18 -2.25
C TYR A 10 13.63 15.97 -3.39
N ASN A 11 14.37 16.39 -4.43
CA ASN A 11 13.79 17.08 -5.58
C ASN A 11 12.92 16.13 -6.42
N ARG A 12 13.21 14.83 -6.40
CA ARG A 12 12.44 13.79 -7.07
C ARG A 12 11.16 13.39 -6.33
N ILE A 13 10.99 13.81 -5.08
CA ILE A 13 9.80 13.56 -4.27
C ILE A 13 8.89 14.78 -4.32
N GLN A 14 7.81 14.74 -5.08
CA GLN A 14 6.91 15.89 -5.29
C GLN A 14 6.25 16.38 -4.00
N ASN A 15 5.89 15.48 -3.08
CA ASN A 15 5.10 15.81 -1.92
C ASN A 15 5.95 16.17 -0.69
N LYS A 16 5.77 17.41 -0.17
CA LYS A 16 6.47 17.92 1.02
C LYS A 16 6.23 17.07 2.29
N LYS A 17 5.05 16.41 2.42
CA LYS A 17 4.75 15.58 3.60
C LYS A 17 5.53 14.28 3.59
N VAL A 18 5.71 13.67 2.41
CA VAL A 18 6.58 12.49 2.24
C VAL A 18 8.01 12.86 2.57
N ARG A 19 8.54 13.95 2.01
CA ARG A 19 9.89 14.46 2.36
C ARG A 19 10.06 14.63 3.86
N LYS A 20 9.07 15.26 4.52
CA LYS A 20 9.09 15.45 5.99
C LYS A 20 9.06 14.13 6.75
N LEU A 21 8.33 13.11 6.28
CA LEU A 21 8.28 11.81 6.93
C LEU A 21 9.64 11.08 6.86
N ILE A 22 10.32 11.16 5.70
CA ILE A 22 11.67 10.61 5.53
C ILE A 22 12.68 11.37 6.41
N SER A 23 12.64 12.71 6.39
CA SER A 23 13.53 13.52 7.25
C SER A 23 13.27 13.28 8.75
N ARG A 24 12.05 12.89 9.12
CA ARG A 24 11.71 12.54 10.50
C ARG A 24 12.39 11.24 10.93
N GLN A 25 12.56 10.25 10.05
CA GLN A 25 13.32 9.05 10.34
C GLN A 25 14.76 9.43 10.72
N LYS A 26 15.42 10.26 9.91
CA LYS A 26 16.75 10.80 10.20
C LYS A 26 16.80 11.55 11.54
N TYR A 27 15.82 12.39 11.85
CA TYR A 27 15.76 13.14 13.10
C TYR A 27 15.76 12.22 14.34
N PHE A 28 15.14 11.03 14.22
CA PHE A 28 15.15 10.01 15.28
C PHE A 28 16.35 9.06 15.24
N GLY A 29 17.39 9.38 14.46
CA GLY A 29 18.67 8.68 14.46
C GLY A 29 18.82 7.56 13.44
N VAL A 30 17.81 7.33 12.59
CA VAL A 30 17.88 6.36 11.48
C VAL A 30 18.91 6.85 10.46
N ARG A 31 19.91 6.03 10.16
CA ARG A 31 21.00 6.35 9.23
C ARG A 31 20.81 5.74 7.85
N THR A 32 20.25 4.52 7.82
CA THR A 32 20.01 3.78 6.59
C THR A 32 18.55 3.33 6.53
N PHE A 33 18.05 3.05 5.33
CA PHE A 33 16.67 2.57 5.17
C PHE A 33 16.43 1.19 5.81
N ASP A 34 17.46 0.36 5.95
CA ASP A 34 17.36 -0.95 6.61
C ASP A 34 17.08 -0.83 8.11
N GLU A 35 17.46 0.28 8.73
CA GLU A 35 17.18 0.57 10.13
C GLU A 35 15.75 1.04 10.41
N ILE A 36 14.96 1.27 9.36
CA ILE A 36 13.53 1.58 9.53
C ILE A 36 12.79 0.28 9.87
N HIS A 37 12.12 0.29 11.02
CA HIS A 37 11.40 -0.89 11.52
C HIS A 37 9.89 -0.76 11.41
N PRO A 38 9.19 -1.85 11.08
CA PRO A 38 7.74 -1.90 11.10
C PRO A 38 7.22 -1.93 12.55
N VAL A 39 6.11 -1.23 12.80
CA VAL A 39 5.39 -1.22 14.07
C VAL A 39 4.02 -1.85 13.84
N CYS A 40 4.01 -3.18 13.88
CA CYS A 40 2.83 -3.99 13.62
C CYS A 40 1.83 -3.96 14.79
N TYR A 41 0.65 -4.53 14.56
CA TYR A 41 -0.30 -4.81 15.61
C TYR A 41 0.31 -5.73 16.67
N ASN A 42 0.12 -5.35 17.94
CA ASN A 42 0.58 -6.13 19.08
C ASN A 42 -0.64 -6.65 19.87
N THR A 43 -0.69 -7.96 20.09
CA THR A 43 -1.76 -8.62 20.85
C THR A 43 -1.81 -8.18 22.32
N LEU A 44 -0.67 -7.84 22.92
CA LEU A 44 -0.58 -7.37 24.30
C LEU A 44 -1.29 -6.04 24.52
N ASP A 45 -1.42 -5.24 23.46
CA ASP A 45 -2.04 -3.89 23.44
C ASP A 45 -3.40 -3.89 22.72
N SER A 46 -3.98 -5.06 22.46
CA SER A 46 -5.13 -5.26 21.55
C SER A 46 -6.33 -4.34 21.82
N GLY A 47 -6.65 -4.09 23.08
CA GLY A 47 -7.78 -3.22 23.49
C GLY A 47 -7.63 -1.76 23.10
N THR A 48 -6.44 -1.33 22.66
CA THR A 48 -6.19 0.06 22.23
C THR A 48 -6.25 0.25 20.72
N TYR A 49 -6.29 -0.85 19.95
CA TYR A 49 -6.37 -0.81 18.49
C TYR A 49 -7.82 -0.80 18.03
N ARG A 50 -8.04 -0.12 16.91
CA ARG A 50 -9.30 -0.14 16.17
C ARG A 50 -9.17 -1.06 14.99
N THR A 51 -10.31 -1.58 14.55
CA THR A 51 -10.39 -2.46 13.39
C THR A 51 -11.16 -1.78 12.26
N PHE A 52 -10.75 -2.09 11.04
CA PHE A 52 -11.47 -1.75 9.82
C PHE A 52 -11.44 -2.97 8.90
N ARG A 53 -12.56 -3.28 8.27
CA ARG A 53 -12.67 -4.35 7.28
C ARG A 53 -13.48 -3.85 6.08
N LYS A 54 -13.01 -4.17 4.89
CA LYS A 54 -13.74 -3.94 3.65
C LYS A 54 -13.47 -5.07 2.68
N SER A 55 -14.51 -5.51 1.96
CA SER A 55 -14.42 -6.51 0.88
C SER A 55 -14.98 -5.94 -0.42
N GLN A 56 -14.50 -6.48 -1.53
CA GLN A 56 -14.95 -6.17 -2.89
C GLN A 56 -14.93 -7.42 -3.74
N LEU A 57 -16.03 -7.68 -4.46
CA LEU A 57 -16.09 -8.71 -5.48
C LEU A 57 -15.48 -8.23 -6.80
N ILE A 58 -14.61 -9.05 -7.37
CA ILE A 58 -13.97 -8.86 -8.67
C ILE A 58 -14.35 -10.05 -9.53
N HIS A 59 -14.99 -9.79 -10.68
CA HIS A 59 -15.48 -10.83 -11.60
C HIS A 59 -14.34 -11.41 -12.46
N GLN A 60 -13.31 -11.90 -11.77
CA GLN A 60 -12.12 -12.47 -12.39
C GLN A 60 -11.51 -13.56 -11.49
N ASN A 61 -10.78 -14.51 -12.11
CA ASN A 61 -10.08 -15.59 -11.42
C ASN A 61 -9.03 -15.06 -10.45
N ILE A 62 -8.86 -15.73 -9.30
CA ILE A 62 -7.97 -15.33 -8.21
C ILE A 62 -6.50 -15.15 -8.65
N ASN A 63 -6.00 -15.99 -9.57
CA ASN A 63 -4.61 -15.88 -10.02
C ASN A 63 -4.40 -14.64 -10.89
N VAL A 64 -5.39 -14.24 -11.69
CA VAL A 64 -5.35 -12.99 -12.48
C VAL A 64 -5.35 -11.79 -11.55
N VAL A 65 -6.27 -11.76 -10.56
CA VAL A 65 -6.34 -10.67 -9.58
C VAL A 65 -5.05 -10.59 -8.76
N TRP A 66 -4.50 -11.72 -8.33
CA TRP A 66 -3.25 -11.79 -7.58
C TRP A 66 -2.05 -11.28 -8.39
N ASN A 67 -1.94 -11.70 -9.65
CA ASN A 67 -0.88 -11.23 -10.52
C ASN A 67 -0.98 -9.71 -10.78
N ASN A 68 -2.18 -9.19 -10.97
CA ASN A 68 -2.40 -7.75 -11.14
C ASN A 68 -2.04 -6.99 -9.85
N LEU A 69 -2.38 -7.53 -8.68
CA LEU A 69 -2.07 -6.92 -7.38
C LEU A 69 -0.57 -6.92 -7.08
N THR A 70 0.17 -7.98 -7.47
CA THR A 70 1.55 -8.18 -7.01
C THR A 70 2.61 -7.85 -8.04
N ARG A 71 2.32 -7.96 -9.34
CA ARG A 71 3.32 -7.84 -10.41
C ARG A 71 3.25 -6.54 -11.21
N GLN A 72 2.13 -5.81 -11.14
CA GLN A 72 2.04 -4.52 -11.83
C GLN A 72 2.84 -3.46 -11.08
N ALA A 73 3.29 -2.46 -11.84
CA ALA A 73 4.06 -1.37 -11.26
C ALA A 73 3.24 -0.66 -10.16
N LEU A 74 3.81 -0.59 -8.96
CA LEU A 74 3.20 0.09 -7.81
C LEU A 74 2.82 1.54 -8.11
N SER A 75 3.58 2.21 -8.99
CA SER A 75 3.25 3.57 -9.46
C SER A 75 1.88 3.63 -10.14
N ASP A 76 1.53 2.61 -10.94
CA ASP A 76 0.25 2.57 -11.66
C ASP A 76 -0.93 2.25 -10.75
N GLU A 77 -0.69 1.51 -9.67
CA GLU A 77 -1.72 1.17 -8.69
C GLU A 77 -2.02 2.33 -7.74
N PHE A 78 -0.96 3.05 -7.38
CA PHE A 78 -1.01 4.14 -6.41
C PHE A 78 -0.84 5.54 -7.05
N ASP A 79 -1.12 5.71 -8.33
CA ASP A 79 -1.25 7.03 -8.97
C ASP A 79 -2.73 7.48 -9.03
N GLY A 80 -3.47 7.15 -7.99
CA GLY A 80 -4.86 7.54 -7.82
C GLY A 80 -5.02 9.00 -7.42
N ARG A 81 -6.28 9.45 -7.39
CA ARG A 81 -6.62 10.80 -6.90
C ARG A 81 -6.30 10.98 -5.42
N ILE A 82 -6.39 9.92 -4.63
CA ILE A 82 -6.26 9.94 -3.18
C ILE A 82 -4.88 9.46 -2.74
N VAL A 83 -4.33 8.40 -3.34
CA VAL A 83 -3.04 7.82 -2.97
C VAL A 83 -2.04 8.01 -4.08
N THR A 84 -0.85 8.49 -3.75
CA THR A 84 0.28 8.54 -4.68
C THR A 84 1.55 8.01 -4.02
N LEU A 85 2.30 7.19 -4.73
CA LEU A 85 3.62 6.75 -4.29
C LEU A 85 4.59 7.93 -4.33
N GLY A 86 5.35 8.14 -3.27
CA GLY A 86 6.40 9.16 -3.22
C GLY A 86 7.80 8.56 -3.36
N LEU A 87 8.04 7.46 -2.66
CA LEU A 87 9.30 6.73 -2.64
C LEU A 87 9.04 5.28 -2.28
N LEU A 88 9.80 4.37 -2.87
CA LEU A 88 9.90 2.97 -2.48
C LEU A 88 11.36 2.66 -2.14
N TYR A 89 11.59 1.92 -1.08
CA TYR A 89 12.86 1.28 -0.77
C TYR A 89 12.68 -0.23 -0.75
N SER A 90 13.51 -0.97 -1.46
CA SER A 90 13.55 -2.44 -1.41
C SER A 90 14.74 -2.89 -0.58
N LYS A 91 14.48 -3.53 0.57
CA LYS A 91 15.53 -4.16 1.40
C LYS A 91 16.26 -5.27 0.64
N ARG A 92 15.51 -6.02 -0.18
CA ARG A 92 16.07 -7.13 -0.95
C ARG A 92 17.02 -6.67 -2.05
N GLN A 93 16.65 -5.61 -2.78
CA GLN A 93 17.47 -5.08 -3.87
C GLN A 93 18.45 -4.02 -3.41
N ASN A 94 18.28 -3.57 -2.15
CA ASN A 94 19.06 -2.51 -1.54
C ASN A 94 19.11 -1.24 -2.41
N ASN A 95 17.94 -0.81 -2.87
CA ASN A 95 17.81 0.37 -3.72
C ASN A 95 16.56 1.20 -3.40
N ILE A 96 16.65 2.48 -3.77
CA ILE A 96 15.55 3.43 -3.73
C ILE A 96 14.96 3.53 -5.14
N GLN A 97 13.63 3.58 -5.23
CA GLN A 97 12.90 3.84 -6.46
C GLN A 97 11.94 5.02 -6.25
N TYR A 98 11.95 5.92 -7.21
CA TYR A 98 11.05 7.07 -7.23
C TYR A 98 9.83 6.78 -8.12
N LYS A 99 8.78 7.57 -7.94
CA LYS A 99 7.48 7.38 -8.60
C LYS A 99 7.57 7.09 -10.12
N ASN A 100 8.49 7.73 -10.83
CA ASN A 100 8.58 7.66 -12.30
C ASN A 100 9.57 6.60 -12.79
N GLU A 101 10.08 5.76 -11.90
CA GLU A 101 10.98 4.66 -12.27
C GLU A 101 10.19 3.36 -12.40
N PRO A 102 10.58 2.47 -13.33
CA PRO A 102 9.98 1.16 -13.42
C PRO A 102 10.22 0.41 -12.12
N ASN A 103 9.17 -0.10 -11.51
CA ASN A 103 9.28 -0.92 -10.31
C ASN A 103 8.80 -2.36 -10.61
N ILE A 104 9.24 -3.28 -9.78
CA ILE A 104 9.10 -4.72 -9.98
C ILE A 104 7.88 -5.34 -9.29
N GLY A 105 6.93 -4.53 -8.86
CA GLY A 105 5.77 -5.01 -8.11
C GLY A 105 6.02 -5.09 -6.60
N ILE A 106 5.17 -5.83 -5.92
CA ILE A 106 5.19 -5.95 -4.45
C ILE A 106 6.06 -7.13 -4.04
N GLU A 107 6.97 -6.92 -3.08
CA GLU A 107 7.80 -7.95 -2.44
C GLU A 107 7.99 -7.68 -0.94
N GLU A 108 8.28 -8.72 -0.16
CA GLU A 108 8.62 -8.57 1.26
C GLU A 108 9.85 -7.70 1.46
N GLY A 109 9.83 -6.88 2.52
CA GLY A 109 10.90 -5.97 2.87
C GLY A 109 10.87 -4.65 2.07
N GLN A 110 9.87 -4.42 1.24
CA GLN A 110 9.68 -3.09 0.64
C GLN A 110 9.10 -2.11 1.65
N ILE A 111 9.66 -0.89 1.70
CA ILE A 111 9.12 0.24 2.45
C ILE A 111 8.55 1.25 1.47
N LEU A 112 7.25 1.49 1.56
CA LEU A 112 6.47 2.31 0.66
C LEU A 112 6.09 3.61 1.35
N PHE A 113 6.55 4.75 0.83
CA PHE A 113 6.19 6.07 1.33
C PHE A 113 5.10 6.67 0.46
N PHE A 114 3.91 6.83 1.00
CA PHE A 114 2.74 7.35 0.30
C PHE A 114 2.37 8.76 0.70
N ASN A 115 1.88 9.52 -0.25
CA ASN A 115 1.10 10.72 -0.03
C ASN A 115 -0.39 10.39 -0.13
N LEU A 116 -1.15 10.78 0.87
CA LEU A 116 -2.61 10.65 0.93
C LEU A 116 -3.22 12.04 0.76
N ARG A 117 -3.97 12.26 -0.31
CA ARG A 117 -4.73 13.49 -0.57
C ARG A 117 -6.10 13.37 0.10
N VAL A 118 -6.29 14.05 1.20
CA VAL A 118 -7.55 14.05 1.93
C VAL A 118 -8.29 15.37 1.75
N LEU A 119 -9.60 15.38 1.99
CA LEU A 119 -10.46 16.57 1.81
C LEU A 119 -10.36 17.13 0.38
N ASN A 120 -10.52 16.28 -0.65
CA ASN A 120 -10.42 16.65 -2.07
C ASN A 120 -9.08 17.32 -2.44
N GLY A 121 -7.98 16.91 -1.76
CA GLY A 121 -6.63 17.43 -2.03
C GLY A 121 -6.25 18.68 -1.24
N ILE A 122 -7.16 19.25 -0.45
CA ILE A 122 -6.85 20.42 0.41
C ILE A 122 -5.79 20.07 1.45
N LYS A 123 -5.80 18.81 1.95
CA LYS A 123 -4.83 18.37 2.95
C LYS A 123 -4.10 17.12 2.46
N ASN A 124 -2.78 17.14 2.63
CA ASN A 124 -1.92 16.00 2.37
C ASN A 124 -1.45 15.38 3.69
N LEU A 125 -1.46 14.05 3.76
CA LEU A 125 -0.87 13.25 4.82
C LEU A 125 0.18 12.33 4.21
N ALA A 126 1.24 12.03 4.94
CA ALA A 126 2.19 11.00 4.54
C ALA A 126 2.07 9.80 5.47
N VAL A 127 2.17 8.62 4.88
CA VAL A 127 2.30 7.35 5.60
C VAL A 127 3.42 6.53 4.99
N ALA A 128 4.06 5.70 5.80
CA ALA A 128 4.98 4.70 5.30
C ALA A 128 4.58 3.33 5.84
N LEU A 129 4.65 2.33 4.97
CA LEU A 129 4.28 0.95 5.23
C LEU A 129 5.42 0.04 4.77
N GLU A 130 5.75 -0.95 5.57
CA GLU A 130 6.62 -2.05 5.16
C GLU A 130 5.77 -3.27 4.79
N VAL A 131 6.08 -3.92 3.68
CA VAL A 131 5.55 -5.24 3.33
C VAL A 131 6.24 -6.26 4.22
N THR A 132 5.56 -6.71 5.27
CA THR A 132 6.15 -7.60 6.28
C THR A 132 5.95 -9.08 5.99
N ARG A 133 4.97 -9.41 5.15
CA ARG A 133 4.71 -10.79 4.74
C ARG A 133 3.96 -10.83 3.42
N MET A 134 4.34 -11.76 2.56
CA MET A 134 3.64 -12.08 1.32
C MET A 134 3.54 -13.60 1.17
N ASP A 135 2.31 -14.12 1.10
CA ASP A 135 2.04 -15.55 0.96
C ASP A 135 1.34 -15.81 -0.38
N ASN A 136 2.09 -16.41 -1.31
CA ASN A 136 1.60 -16.71 -2.65
C ASN A 136 0.60 -17.88 -2.69
N ALA A 137 0.68 -18.82 -1.73
CA ALA A 137 -0.25 -19.94 -1.63
C ALA A 137 -1.60 -19.47 -1.09
N GLU A 138 -1.57 -18.75 0.03
CA GLU A 138 -2.75 -18.21 0.72
C GLU A 138 -3.28 -16.93 0.07
N LYS A 139 -2.58 -16.36 -0.94
CA LYS A 139 -2.94 -15.09 -1.60
C LYS A 139 -3.15 -13.96 -0.60
N THR A 140 -2.18 -13.79 0.31
CA THR A 140 -2.23 -12.74 1.33
C THR A 140 -1.00 -11.85 1.32
N ILE A 141 -1.18 -10.57 1.64
CA ILE A 141 -0.10 -9.58 1.81
C ILE A 141 -0.36 -8.85 3.13
N GLU A 142 0.67 -8.74 3.96
CA GLU A 142 0.61 -7.96 5.19
C GLU A 142 1.56 -6.76 5.12
N TYR A 143 1.05 -5.61 5.56
CA TYR A 143 1.78 -4.37 5.67
C TYR A 143 1.72 -3.89 7.11
N CYS A 144 2.84 -3.42 7.63
CA CYS A 144 2.88 -2.72 8.92
C CYS A 144 3.29 -1.28 8.72
N TYR A 145 2.72 -0.37 9.52
CA TYR A 145 3.22 1.01 9.57
C TYR A 145 4.64 1.01 10.09
N VAL A 146 5.46 1.94 9.61
CA VAL A 146 6.82 2.11 10.12
C VAL A 146 6.86 3.02 11.34
N GLU A 147 7.91 2.87 12.13
CA GLU A 147 8.18 3.69 13.30
C GLU A 147 8.29 5.19 12.97
N HIS A 148 8.19 6.02 13.98
CA HIS A 148 8.21 7.48 13.85
C HIS A 148 7.10 8.06 12.95
N GLY A 149 6.14 7.24 12.51
CA GLY A 149 4.90 7.67 11.87
C GLY A 149 3.85 8.14 12.88
N ASP A 150 2.70 8.59 12.37
CA ASP A 150 1.56 9.01 13.20
C ASP A 150 0.56 7.88 13.48
N THR A 151 0.74 6.73 12.85
CA THR A 151 -0.12 5.55 12.95
C THR A 151 0.76 4.30 13.09
N ARG A 152 0.30 3.32 13.86
CA ARG A 152 0.90 1.99 14.00
C ARG A 152 -0.16 0.92 13.78
N GLY A 153 0.27 -0.29 13.47
CA GLY A 153 -0.60 -1.44 13.27
C GLY A 153 -0.35 -2.18 11.98
N THR A 154 -1.25 -3.09 11.65
CA THR A 154 -1.13 -4.02 10.52
C THR A 154 -2.31 -3.87 9.57
N GLN A 155 -2.04 -3.90 8.28
CA GLN A 155 -3.01 -4.03 7.21
C GLN A 155 -2.77 -5.37 6.51
N LYS A 156 -3.82 -6.16 6.32
CA LYS A 156 -3.76 -7.43 5.61
C LYS A 156 -4.74 -7.41 4.44
N PHE A 157 -4.25 -7.72 3.26
CA PHE A 157 -5.05 -8.07 2.11
C PHE A 157 -5.12 -9.58 1.97
N SER A 158 -6.30 -10.10 1.67
CA SER A 158 -6.53 -11.51 1.36
C SER A 158 -7.46 -11.64 0.16
N LEU A 159 -7.16 -12.58 -0.72
CA LEU A 159 -7.99 -12.94 -1.85
C LEU A 159 -8.56 -14.33 -1.61
N ASN A 160 -9.86 -14.49 -1.81
CA ASN A 160 -10.55 -15.77 -1.71
C ASN A 160 -11.35 -16.04 -2.99
N PRO A 161 -11.33 -17.26 -3.51
CA PRO A 161 -12.19 -17.62 -4.64
C PRO A 161 -13.64 -17.74 -4.17
N THR A 162 -14.60 -17.34 -5.02
CA THR A 162 -16.01 -17.62 -4.81
C THR A 162 -16.42 -18.92 -5.54
N PRO A 163 -17.55 -19.52 -5.19
CA PRO A 163 -18.07 -20.71 -5.90
C PRO A 163 -18.25 -20.50 -7.40
N GLU A 164 -18.56 -19.27 -7.82
CA GLU A 164 -18.74 -18.87 -9.23
C GLU A 164 -17.41 -18.65 -9.96
N GLY A 165 -16.25 -18.86 -9.30
CA GLY A 165 -14.93 -18.68 -9.88
C GLY A 165 -14.46 -17.21 -9.93
N PHE A 166 -15.14 -16.32 -9.24
CA PHE A 166 -14.71 -14.92 -9.04
C PHE A 166 -13.79 -14.79 -7.84
N THR A 167 -13.34 -13.58 -7.54
CA THR A 167 -12.44 -13.29 -6.42
C THR A 167 -13.05 -12.28 -5.47
N GLU A 168 -13.14 -12.61 -4.19
CA GLU A 168 -13.35 -11.63 -3.14
C GLU A 168 -12.01 -11.13 -2.62
N ILE A 169 -11.71 -9.84 -2.79
CA ILE A 169 -10.59 -9.18 -2.13
C ILE A 169 -11.08 -8.55 -0.84
N THR A 170 -10.42 -8.87 0.27
CA THR A 170 -10.70 -8.29 1.59
C THR A 170 -9.48 -7.58 2.13
N GLN A 171 -9.67 -6.36 2.63
CA GLN A 171 -8.69 -5.68 3.46
C GLN A 171 -9.16 -5.66 4.91
N TYR A 172 -8.27 -6.08 5.80
CA TYR A 172 -8.45 -6.02 7.23
C TYR A 172 -7.32 -5.21 7.86
N THR A 173 -7.67 -4.20 8.64
CA THR A 173 -6.70 -3.31 9.28
C THR A 173 -6.92 -3.26 10.78
N ARG A 174 -5.84 -3.41 11.56
CA ARG A 174 -5.78 -3.08 12.98
C ARG A 174 -4.84 -1.91 13.15
N TYR A 175 -5.34 -0.79 13.65
CA TYR A 175 -4.57 0.46 13.73
C TYR A 175 -4.78 1.20 15.04
N LYS A 176 -3.79 2.02 15.39
CA LYS A 176 -3.82 2.98 16.48
C LYS A 176 -3.10 4.25 16.03
N CYS A 177 -3.76 5.40 16.20
CA CYS A 177 -3.17 6.70 15.89
C CYS A 177 -2.69 7.42 17.14
N ASN A 178 -1.64 8.24 16.99
CA ASN A 178 -1.10 9.03 18.11
C ASN A 178 -2.08 10.12 18.59
N SER A 179 -3.07 10.52 17.77
CA SER A 179 -4.09 11.52 18.10
C SER A 179 -5.45 10.86 18.25
N LYS A 180 -6.12 11.06 19.41
CA LYS A 180 -7.48 10.56 19.68
C LYS A 180 -8.52 11.04 18.66
N LEU A 181 -8.40 12.30 18.17
CA LEU A 181 -9.31 12.83 17.14
C LEU A 181 -9.10 12.13 15.79
N ARG A 182 -7.85 11.93 15.39
CA ARG A 182 -7.49 11.20 14.16
C ARG A 182 -7.98 9.77 14.24
N ASP A 183 -7.76 9.12 15.38
CA ASP A 183 -8.12 7.73 15.65
C ASP A 183 -9.65 7.50 15.59
N ARG A 184 -10.45 8.40 16.17
CA ARG A 184 -11.90 8.21 16.32
C ARG A 184 -12.72 8.55 15.07
N ARG A 185 -12.37 9.61 14.33
CA ARG A 185 -13.24 10.17 13.29
C ARG A 185 -12.59 10.27 11.92
N LEU A 186 -11.31 10.61 11.85
CA LEU A 186 -10.68 10.93 10.58
C LEU A 186 -10.10 9.70 9.89
N TYR A 187 -9.49 8.79 10.65
CA TYR A 187 -8.83 7.64 10.07
C TYR A 187 -9.82 6.74 9.33
N SER A 188 -10.89 6.26 9.98
CA SER A 188 -11.86 5.35 9.36
C SER A 188 -12.46 5.93 8.09
N PHE A 189 -12.84 7.21 8.11
CA PHE A 189 -13.44 7.89 6.97
C PHE A 189 -12.47 8.00 5.77
N PHE A 190 -11.23 8.41 6.02
CA PHE A 190 -10.24 8.51 4.94
C PHE A 190 -9.74 7.15 4.50
N HIS A 191 -9.54 6.24 5.44
CA HIS A 191 -9.09 4.87 5.14
C HIS A 191 -10.10 4.14 4.24
N GLU A 192 -11.39 4.27 4.53
CA GLU A 192 -12.44 3.70 3.67
C GLU A 192 -12.37 4.23 2.24
N ARG A 193 -12.17 5.53 2.04
CA ARG A 193 -12.03 6.13 0.71
C ARG A 193 -10.80 5.61 -0.03
N ILE A 194 -9.67 5.53 0.66
CA ILE A 194 -8.41 5.00 0.13
C ILE A 194 -8.59 3.56 -0.35
N VAL A 195 -9.14 2.71 0.50
CA VAL A 195 -9.37 1.29 0.18
C VAL A 195 -10.38 1.13 -0.95
N THR A 196 -11.41 1.97 -0.98
CA THR A 196 -12.40 1.95 -2.06
C THR A 196 -11.76 2.30 -3.41
N GLU A 197 -10.92 3.33 -3.46
CA GLU A 197 -10.21 3.71 -4.69
C GLU A 197 -9.24 2.62 -5.14
N PHE A 198 -8.50 2.06 -4.20
CA PHE A 198 -7.59 0.95 -4.46
C PHE A 198 -8.34 -0.27 -5.04
N PHE A 199 -9.42 -0.70 -4.40
CA PHE A 199 -10.21 -1.83 -4.89
C PHE A 199 -10.83 -1.58 -6.27
N LYS A 200 -11.32 -0.36 -6.52
CA LYS A 200 -11.84 0.03 -7.85
C LYS A 200 -10.73 -0.06 -8.92
N THR A 201 -9.51 0.33 -8.57
CA THR A 201 -8.37 0.27 -9.49
C THR A 201 -8.01 -1.18 -9.83
N ILE A 202 -7.88 -2.04 -8.81
CA ILE A 202 -7.59 -3.48 -9.01
C ILE A 202 -8.71 -4.16 -9.80
N LYS A 203 -9.99 -3.88 -9.46
CA LYS A 203 -11.14 -4.40 -10.17
C LYS A 203 -11.09 -4.04 -11.66
N ARG A 204 -10.96 -2.75 -11.96
CA ARG A 204 -10.87 -2.27 -13.35
C ARG A 204 -9.73 -2.94 -14.12
N LYS A 205 -8.52 -2.98 -13.56
CA LYS A 205 -7.37 -3.61 -14.21
C LYS A 205 -7.57 -5.11 -14.44
N SER A 206 -8.20 -5.79 -13.50
CA SER A 206 -8.43 -7.23 -13.61
C SER A 206 -9.55 -7.60 -14.58
N GLU A 207 -10.59 -6.77 -14.71
CA GLU A 207 -11.75 -7.02 -15.56
C GLU A 207 -11.57 -6.51 -17.00
N CYS A 208 -10.81 -5.40 -17.24
CA CYS A 208 -10.55 -4.87 -18.59
C CYS A 208 -9.74 -5.83 -19.48
N GLY A 209 -8.89 -6.70 -18.90
CA GLY A 209 -8.18 -7.71 -19.68
C GLY A 209 -9.08 -8.74 -20.38
N LYS A 210 -10.32 -8.93 -19.91
CA LYS A 210 -11.31 -9.79 -20.58
C LYS A 210 -11.87 -9.18 -21.86
N ALA A 211 -12.10 -7.87 -21.88
CA ALA A 211 -12.66 -7.18 -23.04
C ALA A 211 -11.70 -7.28 -24.25
N ALA A 212 -10.40 -7.03 -24.02
CA ALA A 212 -9.40 -7.12 -25.07
C ALA A 212 -9.18 -8.56 -25.61
N LEU A 213 -9.37 -9.57 -24.76
CA LEU A 213 -9.29 -10.98 -25.20
C LEU A 213 -10.54 -11.42 -25.96
N ALA A 214 -11.72 -10.93 -25.60
CA ALA A 214 -12.98 -11.23 -26.28
C ALA A 214 -13.02 -10.57 -27.68
N GLU A 215 -12.62 -9.29 -27.79
CA GLU A 215 -12.52 -8.60 -29.09
C GLU A 215 -11.53 -9.27 -30.05
N ASN A 216 -10.37 -9.77 -29.53
CA ASN A 216 -9.40 -10.47 -30.36
C ASN A 216 -9.88 -11.87 -30.81
N LEU A 217 -10.80 -12.51 -30.10
CA LEU A 217 -11.40 -13.79 -30.49
C LEU A 217 -12.52 -13.62 -31.51
N GLU A 218 -13.25 -12.51 -31.49
CA GLU A 218 -14.28 -12.19 -32.49
C GLU A 218 -13.68 -11.75 -33.84
N ILE A 219 -12.44 -11.23 -33.86
CA ILE A 219 -11.73 -10.85 -35.08
C ILE A 219 -11.12 -12.08 -35.80
N LEU A 220 -10.97 -13.21 -35.11
CA LEU A 220 -10.39 -14.46 -35.65
C LEU A 220 -11.44 -15.50 -36.07
N GLN A 221 -12.72 -15.17 -36.05
CA GLN A 221 -13.85 -15.93 -36.60
C GLN A 221 -14.37 -15.27 -37.88
#